data_0db37571d43a44bff9a952e31e03a103
#
_entry.id   0db37571d43a44bff9a952e31e03a103
#
_cell.length_a   1.000
_cell.length_b   1.000
_cell.length_c   1.000
_cell.angle_alpha   90.00
_cell.angle_beta   90.00
_cell.angle_gamma   90.00
#
_symmetry.space_group_name_H-M   'P 1'
#
loop_
_entity.id
_entity.type
_entity.pdbx_description
1 polymer ?
#
loop_
_entity_poly.entity_id
_entity_poly.type
_entity_poly.pdbx_seq_one_letter_code
_entity_poly.pdbx_strand_id
1 'polypeptide(L)'
;KIKVKVVNVPNAGEVLKTRVLAGDVPDVVNIYPQSIELQEWAKAGVFEDLSNKDYLKRVKNGYAEKYAVNEKVYNVPFTANAYGIYYNKDKFEELGLKVPETWDEFEQLVKDIVAKGQTPFGIAGADAWTLNGYNQLAFATATGGGKEANQYLRYSQPNAIKLSDPIMKADIKVMDILRINGSKQKNWEGAGYTDVIGAFARGDVLMTPNGSWAITAINEQKPNFKIGTFMIPGKEKGQSLTVGAGDLAWSISATTKHPKEANAFVEYMTRPEVMQKYYDVDGSPTAIEGVKQAGEDSPLAGMTEYAFTDRHLVWLQQYWTSEADFHTLTMNYVLTGDKQGMVNDLNAFFNPMKADVD
;
A
#
# COMPACT_ATOMS: atom_id res chain seq x y z
N LYS A 1 16.25 -0.56 -33.78
CA LYS A 1 16.15 0.39 -32.68
C LYS A 1 14.70 0.79 -32.52
N ILE A 2 14.08 0.52 -31.34
CA ILE A 2 12.68 0.85 -31.05
C ILE A 2 12.65 2.29 -30.52
N LYS A 3 11.70 3.08 -30.99
CA LYS A 3 11.42 4.42 -30.49
C LYS A 3 10.18 4.35 -29.60
N VAL A 4 10.35 4.61 -28.30
CA VAL A 4 9.26 4.66 -27.33
C VAL A 4 8.79 6.10 -27.16
N LYS A 5 7.47 6.31 -27.24
CA LYS A 5 6.82 7.58 -26.89
C LYS A 5 6.09 7.39 -25.56
N VAL A 6 6.58 8.03 -24.52
CA VAL A 6 5.90 8.08 -23.21
C VAL A 6 4.84 9.16 -23.25
N VAL A 7 3.62 8.81 -22.84
CA VAL A 7 2.49 9.73 -22.72
C VAL A 7 2.10 9.80 -21.25
N ASN A 8 2.35 10.93 -20.62
CA ASN A 8 1.95 11.19 -19.25
C ASN A 8 0.81 12.22 -19.26
N VAL A 9 -0.31 11.89 -18.64
CA VAL A 9 -1.51 12.73 -18.63
C VAL A 9 -2.05 12.85 -17.20
N PRO A 10 -2.61 14.00 -16.81
CA PRO A 10 -3.34 14.13 -15.57
C PRO A 10 -4.51 13.13 -15.51
N ASN A 11 -4.83 12.62 -14.32
CA ASN A 11 -5.91 11.64 -14.11
C ASN A 11 -5.81 10.42 -15.04
N ALA A 12 -4.59 9.89 -15.20
CA ALA A 12 -4.26 8.85 -16.17
C ALA A 12 -5.21 7.65 -16.14
N GLY A 13 -5.69 7.23 -14.94
CA GLY A 13 -6.65 6.14 -14.79
C GLY A 13 -7.98 6.40 -15.50
N GLU A 14 -8.58 7.59 -15.32
CA GLU A 14 -9.85 7.95 -15.97
C GLU A 14 -9.68 8.15 -17.49
N VAL A 15 -8.56 8.72 -17.90
CA VAL A 15 -8.22 8.84 -19.32
C VAL A 15 -8.07 7.45 -19.95
N LEU A 16 -7.41 6.52 -19.28
CA LEU A 16 -7.26 5.16 -19.75
C LEU A 16 -8.60 4.43 -19.88
N LYS A 17 -9.49 4.56 -18.89
CA LYS A 17 -10.86 4.01 -18.96
C LYS A 17 -11.59 4.49 -20.24
N THR A 18 -11.55 5.80 -20.48
CA THR A 18 -12.17 6.40 -21.68
C THR A 18 -11.56 5.84 -22.96
N ARG A 19 -10.24 5.70 -23.03
CA ARG A 19 -9.55 5.12 -24.20
C ARG A 19 -9.88 3.65 -24.41
N VAL A 20 -9.92 2.84 -23.36
CA VAL A 20 -10.31 1.42 -23.43
C VAL A 20 -11.74 1.29 -23.99
N LEU A 21 -12.69 2.09 -23.48
CA LEU A 21 -14.05 2.09 -23.98
C LEU A 21 -14.15 2.50 -25.45
N ALA A 22 -13.26 3.37 -25.91
CA ALA A 22 -13.19 3.80 -27.31
C ALA A 22 -12.40 2.83 -28.21
N GLY A 23 -11.82 1.76 -27.67
CA GLY A 23 -10.96 0.84 -28.40
C GLY A 23 -9.58 1.43 -28.79
N ASP A 24 -9.19 2.56 -28.18
CA ASP A 24 -7.91 3.25 -28.41
C ASP A 24 -6.93 2.94 -27.26
N VAL A 25 -6.52 1.69 -27.16
CA VAL A 25 -5.60 1.25 -26.10
C VAL A 25 -4.15 1.49 -26.55
N PRO A 26 -3.28 2.13 -25.72
CA PRO A 26 -1.86 2.26 -26.02
C PRO A 26 -1.18 0.90 -26.18
N ASP A 27 -0.08 0.82 -26.94
CA ASP A 27 0.66 -0.44 -27.15
C ASP A 27 1.09 -1.08 -25.82
N VAL A 28 1.57 -0.25 -24.88
CA VAL A 28 1.91 -0.65 -23.51
C VAL A 28 1.24 0.30 -22.52
N VAL A 29 0.65 -0.25 -21.48
CA VAL A 29 -0.11 0.48 -20.47
C VAL A 29 0.51 0.24 -19.10
N ASN A 30 0.78 1.33 -18.36
CA ASN A 30 1.02 1.23 -16.93
C ASN A 30 -0.34 1.13 -16.22
N ILE A 31 -0.58 0.00 -15.58
CA ILE A 31 -1.80 -0.26 -14.81
C ILE A 31 -1.44 -1.11 -13.59
N TYR A 32 -2.00 -0.75 -12.44
CA TYR A 32 -1.76 -1.48 -11.20
C TYR A 32 -2.30 -2.91 -11.30
N PRO A 33 -1.47 -3.92 -10.98
CA PRO A 33 -1.85 -5.33 -11.17
C PRO A 33 -3.03 -5.76 -10.27
N GLN A 34 -3.24 -5.09 -9.14
CA GLN A 34 -4.33 -5.36 -8.20
C GLN A 34 -5.63 -4.64 -8.54
N SER A 35 -5.66 -3.77 -9.57
CA SER A 35 -6.87 -3.00 -9.88
C SER A 35 -8.00 -3.86 -10.45
N ILE A 36 -9.22 -3.48 -10.16
CA ILE A 36 -10.43 -4.11 -10.72
C ILE A 36 -10.42 -3.96 -12.24
N GLU A 37 -10.01 -2.80 -12.74
CA GLU A 37 -9.92 -2.51 -14.16
C GLU A 37 -9.00 -3.51 -14.89
N LEU A 38 -7.84 -3.86 -14.30
CA LEU A 38 -6.98 -4.87 -14.90
C LEU A 38 -7.73 -6.21 -15.05
N GLN A 39 -8.41 -6.63 -13.97
CA GLN A 39 -9.12 -7.91 -13.96
C GLN A 39 -10.26 -7.94 -14.99
N GLU A 40 -11.06 -6.87 -15.05
CA GLU A 40 -12.18 -6.78 -15.98
C GLU A 40 -11.70 -6.69 -17.43
N TRP A 41 -10.70 -5.86 -17.71
CA TRP A 41 -10.17 -5.69 -19.05
C TRP A 41 -9.40 -6.90 -19.55
N ALA A 42 -8.69 -7.61 -18.67
CA ALA A 42 -8.07 -8.89 -19.01
C ALA A 42 -9.13 -9.94 -19.41
N LYS A 43 -10.22 -10.07 -18.64
CA LYS A 43 -11.35 -10.94 -18.97
C LYS A 43 -12.04 -10.54 -20.29
N ALA A 44 -12.10 -9.25 -20.57
CA ALA A 44 -12.65 -8.70 -21.83
C ALA A 44 -11.69 -8.81 -23.03
N GLY A 45 -10.48 -9.34 -22.85
CA GLY A 45 -9.50 -9.52 -23.93
C GLY A 45 -8.79 -8.23 -24.38
N VAL A 46 -8.75 -7.21 -23.54
CA VAL A 46 -8.06 -5.93 -23.81
C VAL A 46 -6.54 -6.10 -23.80
N PHE A 47 -6.02 -7.03 -23.00
CA PHE A 47 -4.59 -7.25 -22.82
C PHE A 47 -4.11 -8.59 -23.38
N GLU A 48 -2.85 -8.63 -23.82
CA GLU A 48 -2.16 -9.84 -24.28
C GLU A 48 -1.92 -10.80 -23.10
N ASP A 49 -2.15 -12.10 -23.32
CA ASP A 49 -1.74 -13.15 -22.38
C ASP A 49 -0.21 -13.30 -22.41
N LEU A 50 0.43 -12.97 -21.31
CA LEU A 50 1.88 -12.97 -21.15
C LEU A 50 2.42 -14.25 -20.49
N SER A 51 1.57 -15.20 -20.10
CA SER A 51 1.91 -16.38 -19.28
C SER A 51 3.10 -17.18 -19.79
N ASN A 52 3.29 -17.23 -21.12
CA ASN A 52 4.34 -18.01 -21.77
C ASN A 52 5.58 -17.16 -22.15
N LYS A 53 5.72 -15.96 -21.64
CA LYS A 53 6.86 -15.10 -21.96
C LYS A 53 8.07 -15.43 -21.09
N ASP A 54 9.20 -15.69 -21.70
CA ASP A 54 10.43 -16.05 -20.99
C ASP A 54 10.92 -14.97 -20.02
N TYR A 55 10.61 -13.72 -20.27
CA TYR A 55 11.00 -12.63 -19.39
C TYR A 55 10.30 -12.65 -18.02
N LEU A 56 9.16 -13.34 -17.87
CA LEU A 56 8.53 -13.54 -16.56
C LEU A 56 9.40 -14.34 -15.60
N LYS A 57 10.31 -15.18 -16.09
CA LYS A 57 11.28 -15.92 -15.27
C LYS A 57 12.24 -15.01 -14.50
N ARG A 58 12.31 -13.72 -14.86
CA ARG A 58 13.10 -12.70 -14.15
C ARG A 58 12.32 -12.05 -13.01
N VAL A 59 11.00 -12.30 -12.91
CA VAL A 59 10.17 -11.80 -11.82
C VAL A 59 10.26 -12.74 -10.63
N LYS A 60 10.52 -12.17 -9.44
CA LYS A 60 10.76 -12.91 -8.20
C LYS A 60 9.56 -13.73 -7.74
N ASN A 61 9.82 -14.95 -7.27
CA ASN A 61 8.90 -15.73 -6.44
C ASN A 61 7.45 -15.82 -6.96
N GLY A 62 7.25 -15.90 -8.26
CA GLY A 62 5.90 -15.97 -8.82
C GLY A 62 5.08 -14.69 -8.57
N TYR A 63 5.73 -13.55 -8.40
CA TYR A 63 5.04 -12.31 -8.06
C TYR A 63 4.08 -11.83 -9.15
N ALA A 64 4.36 -12.11 -10.42
CA ALA A 64 3.43 -11.83 -11.52
C ALA A 64 2.17 -12.72 -11.45
N GLU A 65 2.34 -13.98 -11.06
CA GLU A 65 1.27 -14.97 -10.92
C GLU A 65 0.32 -14.66 -9.77
N LYS A 66 0.76 -13.90 -8.75
CA LYS A 66 -0.13 -13.41 -7.67
C LYS A 66 -1.28 -12.55 -8.20
N TYR A 67 -1.11 -11.95 -9.37
CA TYR A 67 -2.11 -11.09 -10.03
C TYR A 67 -2.73 -11.74 -11.27
N ALA A 68 -2.59 -13.06 -11.40
CA ALA A 68 -3.18 -13.80 -12.53
C ALA A 68 -4.71 -13.68 -12.53
N VAL A 69 -5.26 -13.53 -13.73
CA VAL A 69 -6.71 -13.53 -13.98
C VAL A 69 -7.05 -14.80 -14.73
N ASN A 70 -7.90 -15.67 -14.16
CA ASN A 70 -8.19 -16.99 -14.71
C ASN A 70 -6.92 -17.78 -15.06
N GLU A 71 -5.99 -17.83 -14.11
CA GLU A 71 -4.69 -18.53 -14.21
C GLU A 71 -3.73 -17.99 -15.29
N LYS A 72 -4.03 -16.81 -15.85
CA LYS A 72 -3.21 -16.16 -16.89
C LYS A 72 -2.62 -14.85 -16.42
N VAL A 73 -1.38 -14.59 -16.81
CA VAL A 73 -0.66 -13.35 -16.50
C VAL A 73 -0.88 -12.34 -17.63
N TYR A 74 -1.43 -11.18 -17.28
CA TYR A 74 -1.70 -10.08 -18.22
C TYR A 74 -0.90 -8.81 -17.90
N ASN A 75 -0.08 -8.85 -16.84
CA ASN A 75 0.64 -7.70 -16.34
C ASN A 75 2.00 -8.14 -15.77
N VAL A 76 3.05 -7.35 -16.03
CA VAL A 76 4.38 -7.58 -15.46
C VAL A 76 4.63 -6.54 -14.37
N PRO A 77 4.62 -6.91 -13.09
CA PRO A 77 4.99 -6.02 -12.00
C PRO A 77 6.53 -5.91 -11.90
N PHE A 78 7.04 -4.69 -11.90
CA PHE A 78 8.48 -4.40 -11.81
C PHE A 78 8.90 -4.00 -10.40
N THR A 79 8.01 -3.34 -9.67
CA THR A 79 8.26 -2.89 -8.30
C THR A 79 7.09 -3.26 -7.41
N ALA A 80 7.33 -3.21 -6.10
CA ALA A 80 6.29 -3.30 -5.09
C ALA A 80 6.33 -2.08 -4.20
N ASN A 81 5.17 -1.58 -3.79
CA ASN A 81 5.10 -0.67 -2.66
C ASN A 81 4.85 -1.44 -1.35
N ALA A 82 5.09 -0.78 -0.25
CA ALA A 82 4.82 -1.30 1.08
C ALA A 82 4.26 -0.17 1.96
N TYR A 83 3.46 -0.48 2.95
CA TYR A 83 2.90 0.48 3.88
C TYR A 83 3.33 0.17 5.31
N GLY A 84 3.67 1.20 6.06
CA GLY A 84 4.09 1.09 7.45
C GLY A 84 4.18 2.44 8.12
N ILE A 85 5.11 2.57 9.05
CA ILE A 85 5.34 3.79 9.83
C ILE A 85 6.74 4.31 9.54
N TYR A 86 6.84 5.54 9.09
CA TYR A 86 8.10 6.30 9.09
C TYR A 86 8.39 6.84 10.48
N TYR A 87 9.67 6.87 10.87
CA TYR A 87 10.08 7.44 12.15
C TYR A 87 11.44 8.14 12.08
N ASN A 88 11.66 9.10 12.96
CA ASN A 88 12.91 9.80 13.14
C ASN A 88 13.85 8.95 14.01
N LYS A 89 14.84 8.28 13.37
CA LYS A 89 15.78 7.36 14.05
C LYS A 89 16.61 8.08 15.11
N ASP A 90 17.12 9.25 14.77
CA ASP A 90 18.01 9.98 15.66
C ASP A 90 17.26 10.43 16.93
N LYS A 91 16.00 10.86 16.78
CA LYS A 91 15.16 11.24 17.93
C LYS A 91 14.75 10.04 18.77
N PHE A 92 14.49 8.89 18.14
CA PHE A 92 14.24 7.64 18.86
C PHE A 92 15.46 7.26 19.72
N GLU A 93 16.67 7.32 19.16
CA GLU A 93 17.92 7.05 19.88
C GLU A 93 18.12 8.05 21.03
N GLU A 94 17.99 9.36 20.78
CA GLU A 94 18.11 10.42 21.78
C GLU A 94 17.18 10.20 22.99
N LEU A 95 15.94 9.77 22.71
CA LEU A 95 14.91 9.57 23.74
C LEU A 95 14.88 8.15 24.33
N GLY A 96 15.76 7.25 23.87
CA GLY A 96 15.79 5.85 24.30
C GLY A 96 14.54 5.05 23.90
N LEU A 97 13.88 5.43 22.78
CA LEU A 97 12.72 4.76 22.25
C LEU A 97 13.13 3.57 21.38
N LYS A 98 12.25 2.59 21.30
CA LYS A 98 12.48 1.39 20.46
C LYS A 98 11.34 1.20 19.46
N VAL A 99 11.65 0.62 18.31
CA VAL A 99 10.65 0.17 17.35
C VAL A 99 9.80 -0.92 18.00
N PRO A 100 8.46 -0.81 17.96
CA PRO A 100 7.58 -1.77 18.62
C PRO A 100 7.45 -3.05 17.79
N GLU A 101 7.34 -4.19 18.45
CA GLU A 101 7.13 -5.49 17.83
C GLU A 101 5.71 -6.04 18.06
N THR A 102 4.97 -5.46 19.04
CA THR A 102 3.58 -5.84 19.38
C THR A 102 2.68 -4.61 19.51
N TRP A 103 1.34 -4.84 19.47
CA TRP A 103 0.37 -3.77 19.68
C TRP A 103 0.55 -3.05 21.03
N ASP A 104 0.84 -3.82 22.09
CA ASP A 104 1.02 -3.25 23.42
C ASP A 104 2.28 -2.37 23.48
N GLU A 105 3.37 -2.81 22.85
CA GLU A 105 4.58 -2.01 22.74
C GLU A 105 4.35 -0.76 21.88
N PHE A 106 3.52 -0.83 20.84
CA PHE A 106 3.21 0.33 20.00
C PHE A 106 2.34 1.35 20.74
N GLU A 107 1.34 0.89 21.48
CA GLU A 107 0.55 1.76 22.35
C GLU A 107 1.43 2.42 23.42
N GLN A 108 2.33 1.66 24.05
CA GLN A 108 3.24 2.18 25.07
C GLN A 108 4.23 3.20 24.48
N LEU A 109 4.80 2.93 23.29
CA LEU A 109 5.67 3.85 22.57
C LEU A 109 5.00 5.22 22.37
N VAL A 110 3.74 5.24 21.94
CA VAL A 110 2.99 6.49 21.74
C VAL A 110 2.80 7.25 23.06
N LYS A 111 2.46 6.54 24.13
CA LYS A 111 2.35 7.13 25.49
C LYS A 111 3.68 7.71 25.98
N ASP A 112 4.78 6.99 25.76
CA ASP A 112 6.12 7.44 26.17
C ASP A 112 6.56 8.70 25.40
N ILE A 113 6.27 8.78 24.10
CA ILE A 113 6.55 9.95 23.27
C ILE A 113 5.77 11.17 23.81
N VAL A 114 4.47 11.00 24.09
CA VAL A 114 3.62 12.06 24.66
C VAL A 114 4.16 12.50 26.04
N ALA A 115 4.52 11.55 26.90
CA ALA A 115 5.06 11.83 28.23
C ALA A 115 6.40 12.60 28.19
N LYS A 116 7.16 12.44 27.10
CA LYS A 116 8.41 13.18 26.84
C LYS A 116 8.17 14.56 26.19
N GLY A 117 6.92 14.99 26.07
CA GLY A 117 6.54 16.28 25.47
C GLY A 117 6.73 16.35 23.96
N GLN A 118 6.81 15.19 23.29
CA GLN A 118 6.92 15.11 21.84
C GLN A 118 5.58 14.74 21.21
N THR A 119 5.42 15.04 19.93
CA THR A 119 4.22 14.67 19.15
C THR A 119 4.49 13.36 18.39
N PRO A 120 3.77 12.26 18.69
CA PRO A 120 3.99 10.98 18.04
C PRO A 120 3.76 11.01 16.54
N PHE A 121 2.57 11.45 16.08
CA PHE A 121 2.14 11.23 14.70
C PHE A 121 1.90 12.50 13.91
N GLY A 122 2.35 12.49 12.65
CA GLY A 122 1.78 13.29 11.57
C GLY A 122 0.62 12.54 10.93
N ILE A 123 -0.60 13.09 10.99
CA ILE A 123 -1.82 12.53 10.39
C ILE A 123 -2.44 13.57 9.45
N ALA A 124 -2.72 13.16 8.20
CA ALA A 124 -3.36 14.00 7.21
C ALA A 124 -4.89 13.83 7.26
N GLY A 125 -5.54 14.55 8.18
CA GLY A 125 -6.99 14.42 8.39
C GLY A 125 -7.85 14.82 7.19
N ALA A 126 -7.34 15.72 6.33
CA ALA A 126 -7.99 16.11 5.08
C ALA A 126 -7.80 15.08 3.94
N ASP A 127 -6.81 14.19 4.05
CA ASP A 127 -6.45 13.21 3.02
C ASP A 127 -6.63 11.77 3.55
N ALA A 128 -7.90 11.34 3.63
CA ALA A 128 -8.31 10.07 4.25
C ALA A 128 -7.57 8.84 3.69
N TRP A 129 -7.17 8.85 2.43
CA TRP A 129 -6.44 7.77 1.78
C TRP A 129 -5.10 7.43 2.46
N THR A 130 -4.51 8.38 3.19
CA THR A 130 -3.21 8.18 3.87
C THR A 130 -3.26 7.12 4.98
N LEU A 131 -4.42 6.87 5.57
CA LEU A 131 -4.63 5.86 6.61
C LEU A 131 -5.22 4.53 6.10
N ASN A 132 -5.46 4.40 4.78
CA ASN A 132 -6.04 3.19 4.23
C ASN A 132 -5.23 1.94 4.59
N GLY A 133 -3.92 1.97 4.39
CA GLY A 133 -3.04 0.86 4.74
C GLY A 133 -3.01 0.56 6.23
N TYR A 134 -3.12 1.57 7.09
CA TYR A 134 -3.14 1.40 8.53
C TYR A 134 -4.35 0.58 8.98
N ASN A 135 -5.56 0.92 8.53
CA ASN A 135 -6.78 0.20 8.90
C ASN A 135 -6.82 -1.21 8.28
N GLN A 136 -6.40 -1.37 7.03
CA GLN A 136 -6.30 -2.71 6.43
C GLN A 136 -5.35 -3.62 7.22
N LEU A 137 -4.22 -3.09 7.69
CA LEU A 137 -3.26 -3.83 8.51
C LEU A 137 -3.77 -4.06 9.93
N ALA A 138 -4.58 -3.17 10.49
CA ALA A 138 -5.26 -3.41 11.75
C ALA A 138 -6.15 -4.67 11.66
N PHE A 139 -6.97 -4.80 10.63
CA PHE A 139 -7.76 -6.01 10.38
C PHE A 139 -6.88 -7.23 10.07
N ALA A 140 -5.88 -7.10 9.21
CA ALA A 140 -5.02 -8.21 8.83
C ALA A 140 -4.22 -8.76 10.01
N THR A 141 -3.68 -7.91 10.88
CA THR A 141 -2.97 -8.36 12.08
C THR A 141 -3.92 -8.94 13.13
N ALA A 142 -5.19 -8.50 13.18
CA ALA A 142 -6.22 -9.06 14.06
C ALA A 142 -6.69 -10.46 13.62
N THR A 143 -6.61 -10.76 12.34
CA THR A 143 -7.10 -12.02 11.75
C THR A 143 -6.00 -12.99 11.39
N GLY A 144 -4.75 -12.54 11.31
CA GLY A 144 -3.59 -13.34 10.95
C GLY A 144 -3.23 -13.29 9.45
N GLY A 145 -3.94 -12.49 8.63
CA GLY A 145 -3.62 -12.35 7.21
C GLY A 145 -4.68 -11.62 6.39
N GLY A 146 -4.36 -11.34 5.14
CA GLY A 146 -5.26 -10.60 4.25
C GLY A 146 -6.48 -11.40 3.79
N LYS A 147 -6.30 -12.70 3.55
CA LYS A 147 -7.40 -13.61 3.20
C LYS A 147 -8.41 -13.72 4.35
N GLU A 148 -7.92 -13.93 5.55
CA GLU A 148 -8.70 -14.03 6.77
C GLU A 148 -9.43 -12.70 7.08
N ALA A 149 -8.77 -11.57 6.85
CA ALA A 149 -9.39 -10.26 6.98
C ALA A 149 -10.56 -10.08 5.98
N ASN A 150 -10.37 -10.43 4.71
CA ASN A 150 -11.46 -10.39 3.73
C ASN A 150 -12.57 -11.42 4.02
N GLN A 151 -12.23 -12.59 4.57
CA GLN A 151 -13.25 -13.54 5.01
C GLN A 151 -14.17 -12.93 6.08
N TYR A 152 -13.62 -12.15 6.99
CA TYR A 152 -14.39 -11.44 8.00
C TYR A 152 -15.16 -10.24 7.42
N LEU A 153 -14.51 -9.41 6.61
CA LEU A 153 -15.07 -8.17 6.09
C LEU A 153 -16.01 -8.38 4.89
N ARG A 154 -15.46 -8.98 3.82
CA ARG A 154 -16.07 -9.05 2.48
C ARG A 154 -16.96 -10.28 2.31
N TYR A 155 -16.55 -11.44 2.85
CA TYR A 155 -17.19 -12.73 2.58
C TYR A 155 -18.03 -13.27 3.74
N SER A 156 -18.19 -12.53 4.85
CA SER A 156 -19.13 -12.89 5.92
C SER A 156 -20.59 -12.57 5.53
N GLN A 157 -21.54 -13.06 6.31
CA GLN A 157 -22.96 -12.77 6.07
C GLN A 157 -23.26 -11.26 6.23
N PRO A 158 -24.30 -10.74 5.55
CA PRO A 158 -24.73 -9.36 5.75
C PRO A 158 -24.97 -9.02 7.22
N ASN A 159 -24.53 -7.83 7.64
CA ASN A 159 -24.59 -7.35 9.03
C ASN A 159 -23.91 -8.27 10.06
N ALA A 160 -22.93 -9.08 9.64
CA ALA A 160 -22.23 -9.99 10.54
C ALA A 160 -21.20 -9.26 11.44
N ILE A 161 -20.69 -8.10 11.01
CA ILE A 161 -19.70 -7.33 11.78
C ILE A 161 -20.38 -6.71 13.01
N LYS A 162 -19.85 -7.01 14.19
CA LYS A 162 -20.41 -6.52 15.47
C LYS A 162 -19.30 -5.98 16.37
N LEU A 163 -19.62 -4.96 17.15
CA LEU A 163 -18.68 -4.39 18.14
C LEU A 163 -18.22 -5.43 19.19
N SER A 164 -19.03 -6.45 19.44
CA SER A 164 -18.69 -7.54 20.38
C SER A 164 -17.63 -8.50 19.83
N ASP A 165 -17.40 -8.52 18.52
CA ASP A 165 -16.50 -9.48 17.88
C ASP A 165 -15.04 -9.29 18.34
N PRO A 166 -14.31 -10.39 18.61
CA PRO A 166 -12.90 -10.30 18.99
C PRO A 166 -12.04 -9.58 17.92
N ILE A 167 -12.32 -9.81 16.64
CA ILE A 167 -11.62 -9.16 15.51
C ILE A 167 -11.88 -7.66 15.52
N MET A 168 -13.14 -7.24 15.67
CA MET A 168 -13.49 -5.81 15.71
C MET A 168 -12.86 -5.11 16.92
N LYS A 169 -12.83 -5.77 18.08
CA LYS A 169 -12.16 -5.24 19.27
C LYS A 169 -10.66 -5.09 19.07
N ALA A 170 -10.03 -6.05 18.40
CA ALA A 170 -8.60 -6.00 18.07
C ALA A 170 -8.29 -4.89 17.07
N ASP A 171 -9.09 -4.75 16.02
CA ASP A 171 -8.98 -3.66 15.04
C ASP A 171 -9.11 -2.30 15.73
N ILE A 172 -10.14 -2.10 16.53
CA ILE A 172 -10.36 -0.87 17.31
C ILE A 172 -9.16 -0.58 18.23
N LYS A 173 -8.57 -1.59 18.87
CA LYS A 173 -7.37 -1.40 19.69
C LYS A 173 -6.22 -0.78 18.89
N VAL A 174 -5.96 -1.31 17.70
CA VAL A 174 -4.89 -0.80 16.82
C VAL A 174 -5.21 0.60 16.32
N MET A 175 -6.46 0.83 15.92
CA MET A 175 -6.92 2.15 15.48
C MET A 175 -6.86 3.20 16.61
N ASP A 176 -7.18 2.82 17.85
CA ASP A 176 -7.14 3.69 19.01
C ASP A 176 -5.71 4.15 19.39
N ILE A 177 -4.65 3.46 18.93
CA ILE A 177 -3.26 3.92 19.10
C ILE A 177 -3.06 5.31 18.46
N LEU A 178 -3.67 5.57 17.31
CA LEU A 178 -3.66 6.89 16.66
C LEU A 178 -4.47 7.94 17.44
N ARG A 179 -5.36 7.50 18.33
CA ARG A 179 -6.30 8.36 19.06
C ARG A 179 -5.85 8.72 20.45
N ILE A 180 -4.70 8.23 20.93
CA ILE A 180 -4.14 8.60 22.23
C ILE A 180 -4.04 10.13 22.31
N ASN A 181 -4.47 10.70 23.45
CA ASN A 181 -4.51 12.14 23.63
C ASN A 181 -3.09 12.74 23.45
N GLY A 182 -3.01 13.78 22.61
CA GLY A 182 -1.74 14.40 22.26
C GLY A 182 -0.88 13.62 21.25
N SER A 183 -1.41 12.54 20.67
CA SER A 183 -0.65 11.73 19.71
C SER A 183 -0.47 12.37 18.34
N LYS A 184 -1.27 13.37 17.98
CA LYS A 184 -1.27 14.00 16.66
C LYS A 184 -0.84 15.47 16.74
N GLN A 185 -0.28 15.97 15.61
CA GLN A 185 0.06 17.39 15.49
C GLN A 185 -1.17 18.28 15.65
N LYS A 186 -0.93 19.53 16.05
CA LYS A 186 -1.99 20.52 16.15
C LYS A 186 -2.67 20.77 14.81
N ASN A 187 -4.00 20.90 14.79
CA ASN A 187 -4.85 21.11 13.59
C ASN A 187 -4.73 19.99 12.55
N TRP A 188 -4.47 18.77 12.99
CA TRP A 188 -4.29 17.61 12.13
C TRP A 188 -5.53 17.29 11.27
N GLU A 189 -6.74 17.64 11.73
CA GLU A 189 -7.99 17.37 11.04
C GLU A 189 -8.06 18.05 9.65
N GLY A 190 -7.44 19.23 9.53
CA GLY A 190 -7.38 19.98 8.27
C GLY A 190 -6.05 19.86 7.53
N ALA A 191 -5.10 19.10 8.06
CA ALA A 191 -3.81 18.91 7.41
C ALA A 191 -3.93 17.97 6.22
N GLY A 192 -3.33 18.35 5.10
CA GLY A 192 -3.19 17.49 3.92
C GLY A 192 -1.90 16.66 3.96
N TYR A 193 -1.75 15.78 2.97
CA TYR A 193 -0.57 14.92 2.80
C TYR A 193 0.74 15.73 2.81
N THR A 194 0.79 16.80 2.05
CA THR A 194 2.00 17.66 1.94
C THR A 194 2.36 18.33 3.26
N ASP A 195 1.36 18.72 4.05
CA ASP A 195 1.58 19.34 5.36
C ASP A 195 2.25 18.35 6.32
N VAL A 196 1.77 17.09 6.29
CA VAL A 196 2.31 16.02 7.13
C VAL A 196 3.73 15.64 6.72
N ILE A 197 4.01 15.52 5.42
CA ILE A 197 5.36 15.28 4.91
C ILE A 197 6.31 16.39 5.41
N GLY A 198 5.89 17.65 5.31
CA GLY A 198 6.67 18.78 5.81
C GLY A 198 6.88 18.76 7.34
N ALA A 199 5.83 18.46 8.11
CA ALA A 199 5.91 18.35 9.56
C ALA A 199 6.86 17.23 10.00
N PHE A 200 6.81 16.05 9.36
CA PHE A 200 7.73 14.97 9.64
C PHE A 200 9.18 15.35 9.28
N ALA A 201 9.40 15.90 8.10
CA ALA A 201 10.74 16.28 7.65
C ALA A 201 11.41 17.38 8.52
N ARG A 202 10.62 18.26 9.14
CA ARG A 202 11.13 19.24 10.13
C ARG A 202 11.36 18.64 11.52
N GLY A 203 10.86 17.44 11.81
CA GLY A 203 10.90 16.82 13.13
C GLY A 203 9.82 17.33 14.09
N ASP A 204 8.76 18.00 13.58
CA ASP A 204 7.63 18.46 14.39
C ASP A 204 6.82 17.26 14.94
N VAL A 205 6.88 16.13 14.25
CA VAL A 205 6.31 14.85 14.64
C VAL A 205 7.35 13.74 14.48
N LEU A 206 7.28 12.71 15.34
CA LEU A 206 8.29 11.66 15.35
C LEU A 206 7.99 10.54 14.36
N MET A 207 6.74 10.33 14.02
CA MET A 207 6.27 9.24 13.14
C MET A 207 5.20 9.74 12.18
N THR A 208 5.02 9.01 11.06
CA THR A 208 3.87 9.15 10.18
C THR A 208 3.54 7.82 9.50
N PRO A 209 2.28 7.35 9.58
CA PRO A 209 1.80 6.22 8.78
C PRO A 209 1.78 6.60 7.30
N ASN A 210 2.49 5.84 6.47
CA ASN A 210 2.50 6.08 5.03
C ASN A 210 3.09 4.90 4.25
N GLY A 211 2.93 4.92 2.93
CA GLY A 211 3.57 3.95 2.06
C GLY A 211 4.99 4.34 1.63
N SER A 212 5.68 3.38 1.03
CA SER A 212 7.07 3.55 0.55
C SER A 212 7.23 4.70 -0.45
N TRP A 213 6.18 5.05 -1.18
CA TRP A 213 6.16 6.20 -2.11
C TRP A 213 6.44 7.56 -1.45
N ALA A 214 6.21 7.70 -0.14
CA ALA A 214 6.39 8.97 0.56
C ALA A 214 7.88 9.37 0.72
N ILE A 215 8.81 8.43 0.58
CA ILE A 215 10.25 8.68 0.82
C ILE A 215 10.82 9.78 -0.08
N THR A 216 10.41 9.81 -1.34
CA THR A 216 10.86 10.84 -2.30
C THR A 216 10.43 12.22 -1.84
N ALA A 217 9.15 12.40 -1.51
CA ALA A 217 8.61 13.67 -1.02
C ALA A 217 9.24 14.09 0.32
N ILE A 218 9.53 13.15 1.22
CA ILE A 218 10.23 13.42 2.48
C ILE A 218 11.65 13.89 2.20
N ASN A 219 12.38 13.21 1.31
CA ASN A 219 13.78 13.54 0.97
C ASN A 219 13.90 14.90 0.28
N GLU A 220 12.93 15.30 -0.53
CA GLU A 220 12.86 16.63 -1.15
C GLU A 220 12.80 17.76 -0.11
N GLN A 221 12.23 17.50 1.08
CA GLN A 221 12.23 18.44 2.21
C GLN A 221 13.55 18.50 2.96
N LYS A 222 14.53 17.64 2.63
CA LYS A 222 15.90 17.60 3.21
C LYS A 222 15.89 17.50 4.75
N PRO A 223 15.28 16.47 5.34
CA PRO A 223 15.32 16.27 6.79
C PRO A 223 16.77 16.20 7.28
N ASN A 224 17.02 16.74 8.47
CA ASN A 224 18.35 16.76 9.09
C ASN A 224 18.59 15.57 10.05
N PHE A 225 17.86 14.50 9.89
CA PHE A 225 17.92 13.28 10.70
C PHE A 225 17.83 12.04 9.81
N LYS A 226 18.23 10.90 10.36
CA LYS A 226 18.09 9.59 9.71
C LYS A 226 16.65 9.11 9.79
N ILE A 227 16.12 8.71 8.64
CA ILE A 227 14.77 8.13 8.52
C ILE A 227 14.86 6.62 8.72
N GLY A 228 13.90 6.07 9.46
CA GLY A 228 13.64 4.64 9.52
C GLY A 228 12.17 4.35 9.25
N THR A 229 11.87 3.08 9.06
CA THR A 229 10.50 2.59 8.89
C THR A 229 10.30 1.30 9.68
N PHE A 230 9.04 0.97 9.97
CA PHE A 230 8.66 -0.33 10.52
C PHE A 230 7.26 -0.72 10.06
N MET A 231 6.99 -2.03 10.02
CA MET A 231 5.68 -2.59 9.70
C MET A 231 4.70 -2.34 10.85
N ILE A 232 3.40 -2.44 10.57
CA ILE A 232 2.39 -2.42 11.63
C ILE A 232 2.56 -3.67 12.49
N PRO A 233 2.80 -3.52 13.80
CA PRO A 233 2.96 -4.64 14.72
C PRO A 233 1.74 -5.55 14.75
N GLY A 234 1.95 -6.83 15.04
CA GLY A 234 0.90 -7.77 15.36
C GLY A 234 0.61 -7.86 16.86
N LYS A 235 -0.25 -8.79 17.23
CA LYS A 235 -0.53 -9.08 18.64
C LYS A 235 0.71 -9.60 19.35
N GLU A 236 1.44 -10.52 18.71
CA GLU A 236 2.66 -11.14 19.22
C GLU A 236 3.86 -10.77 18.34
N LYS A 237 5.05 -10.91 18.91
CA LYS A 237 6.31 -10.72 18.16
C LYS A 237 6.36 -11.62 16.92
N GLY A 238 6.89 -11.09 15.85
CA GLY A 238 6.98 -11.79 14.56
C GLY A 238 5.70 -11.78 13.72
N GLN A 239 4.60 -11.20 14.21
CA GLN A 239 3.33 -11.10 13.50
C GLN A 239 3.11 -9.74 12.81
N SER A 240 4.12 -8.88 12.77
CA SER A 240 4.03 -7.60 12.06
C SER A 240 3.81 -7.83 10.57
N LEU A 241 2.97 -7.02 9.95
CA LEU A 241 2.60 -7.11 8.54
C LEU A 241 2.80 -5.77 7.83
N THR A 242 3.03 -5.84 6.55
CA THR A 242 2.93 -4.72 5.61
C THR A 242 1.90 -5.06 4.54
N VAL A 243 1.31 -4.05 3.93
CA VAL A 243 0.40 -4.18 2.80
C VAL A 243 0.93 -3.36 1.64
N GLY A 244 0.79 -3.88 0.46
CA GLY A 244 1.22 -3.21 -0.76
C GLY A 244 0.83 -4.00 -2.00
N ALA A 245 1.35 -3.60 -3.14
CA ALA A 245 1.14 -4.30 -4.41
C ALA A 245 2.19 -3.91 -5.43
N GLY A 246 2.07 -4.44 -6.65
CA GLY A 246 2.82 -3.95 -7.79
C GLY A 246 2.51 -2.47 -8.03
N ASP A 247 3.54 -1.66 -8.14
CA ASP A 247 3.42 -0.22 -8.36
C ASP A 247 3.75 0.13 -9.81
N LEU A 248 5.01 0.07 -10.23
CA LEU A 248 5.33 0.08 -11.65
C LEU A 248 4.99 -1.29 -12.25
N ALA A 249 4.00 -1.33 -13.13
CA ALA A 249 3.54 -2.57 -13.72
C ALA A 249 2.92 -2.34 -15.10
N TRP A 250 3.23 -3.20 -16.09
CA TRP A 250 2.83 -2.97 -17.46
C TRP A 250 2.08 -4.13 -18.07
N SER A 251 1.03 -3.77 -18.82
CA SER A 251 0.28 -4.66 -19.70
C SER A 251 0.48 -4.27 -21.15
N ILE A 252 0.39 -5.25 -22.05
CA ILE A 252 0.47 -5.05 -23.51
C ILE A 252 -0.94 -5.14 -24.07
N SER A 253 -1.32 -4.20 -24.92
CA SER A 253 -2.62 -4.23 -25.60
C SER A 253 -2.72 -5.46 -26.54
N ALA A 254 -3.81 -6.21 -26.44
CA ALA A 254 -4.08 -7.33 -27.35
C ALA A 254 -4.32 -6.88 -28.80
N THR A 255 -4.66 -5.58 -29.00
CA THR A 255 -4.93 -5.01 -30.33
C THR A 255 -3.80 -4.16 -30.87
N THR A 256 -2.62 -4.18 -30.20
CA THR A 256 -1.46 -3.41 -30.66
C THR A 256 -1.06 -3.77 -32.09
N LYS A 257 -0.72 -2.75 -32.87
CA LYS A 257 -0.14 -2.94 -34.22
C LYS A 257 1.36 -3.24 -34.18
N HIS A 258 1.97 -3.15 -32.99
CA HIS A 258 3.40 -3.30 -32.76
C HIS A 258 3.74 -4.38 -31.69
N PRO A 259 3.19 -5.62 -31.82
CA PRO A 259 3.31 -6.63 -30.75
C PRO A 259 4.75 -7.04 -30.47
N LYS A 260 5.61 -7.08 -31.49
CA LYS A 260 7.04 -7.42 -31.33
C LYS A 260 7.78 -6.33 -30.58
N GLU A 261 7.54 -5.08 -30.91
CA GLU A 261 8.17 -3.92 -30.30
C GLU A 261 7.70 -3.72 -28.86
N ALA A 262 6.41 -3.92 -28.60
CA ALA A 262 5.83 -3.83 -27.27
C ALA A 262 6.43 -4.91 -26.34
N ASN A 263 6.46 -6.17 -26.78
CA ASN A 263 7.09 -7.24 -26.04
C ASN A 263 8.60 -7.02 -25.83
N ALA A 264 9.33 -6.54 -26.85
CA ALA A 264 10.75 -6.24 -26.72
C ALA A 264 11.02 -5.09 -25.72
N PHE A 265 10.11 -4.12 -25.63
CA PHE A 265 10.20 -3.04 -24.65
C PHE A 265 9.97 -3.55 -23.23
N VAL A 266 8.91 -4.33 -23.01
CA VAL A 266 8.64 -4.93 -21.69
C VAL A 266 9.79 -5.86 -21.28
N GLU A 267 10.26 -6.72 -22.19
CA GLU A 267 11.44 -7.56 -21.94
C GLU A 267 12.68 -6.75 -21.58
N TYR A 268 12.95 -5.65 -22.28
CA TYR A 268 14.08 -4.77 -21.97
C TYR A 268 14.00 -4.25 -20.52
N MET A 269 12.80 -3.87 -20.06
CA MET A 269 12.58 -3.39 -18.70
C MET A 269 12.75 -4.48 -17.63
N THR A 270 12.57 -5.76 -17.97
CA THR A 270 12.86 -6.86 -17.01
C THR A 270 14.34 -7.16 -16.85
N ARG A 271 15.24 -6.45 -17.52
CA ARG A 271 16.69 -6.66 -17.39
C ARG A 271 17.21 -6.08 -16.07
N PRO A 272 18.00 -6.83 -15.30
CA PRO A 272 18.49 -6.36 -14.00
C PRO A 272 19.22 -5.01 -14.08
N GLU A 273 20.05 -4.82 -15.11
CA GLU A 273 20.81 -3.57 -15.31
C GLU A 273 19.94 -2.37 -15.67
N VAL A 274 18.75 -2.59 -16.21
CA VAL A 274 17.77 -1.54 -16.50
C VAL A 274 16.99 -1.20 -15.23
N MET A 275 16.51 -2.21 -14.53
CA MET A 275 15.80 -2.02 -13.27
C MET A 275 16.71 -1.52 -12.14
N GLN A 276 18.02 -1.79 -12.20
CA GLN A 276 18.97 -1.16 -11.27
C GLN A 276 18.93 0.37 -11.39
N LYS A 277 18.92 0.91 -12.61
CA LYS A 277 18.84 2.37 -12.83
C LYS A 277 17.53 2.96 -12.30
N TYR A 278 16.43 2.21 -12.43
CA TYR A 278 15.14 2.62 -11.86
C TYR A 278 15.21 2.62 -10.33
N TYR A 279 15.69 1.52 -9.73
CA TYR A 279 15.84 1.40 -8.29
C TYR A 279 16.74 2.48 -7.68
N ASP A 280 17.85 2.82 -8.35
CA ASP A 280 18.79 3.86 -7.88
C ASP A 280 18.15 5.25 -7.78
N VAL A 281 17.03 5.48 -8.49
CA VAL A 281 16.29 6.74 -8.47
C VAL A 281 15.07 6.65 -7.54
N ASP A 282 14.32 5.56 -7.62
CA ASP A 282 13.01 5.40 -6.96
C ASP A 282 13.11 4.80 -5.55
N GLY A 283 14.04 3.86 -5.35
CA GLY A 283 14.26 3.17 -4.06
C GLY A 283 13.21 2.13 -3.68
N SER A 284 12.14 1.98 -4.46
CA SER A 284 11.10 0.98 -4.20
C SER A 284 11.61 -0.45 -4.43
N PRO A 285 11.18 -1.43 -3.61
CA PRO A 285 11.57 -2.82 -3.82
C PRO A 285 11.26 -3.28 -5.24
N THR A 286 12.28 -3.83 -5.92
CA THR A 286 12.09 -4.36 -7.27
C THR A 286 11.73 -5.84 -7.25
N ALA A 287 10.75 -6.19 -8.08
CA ALA A 287 10.35 -7.57 -8.32
C ALA A 287 11.29 -8.30 -9.31
N ILE A 288 12.29 -7.61 -9.87
CA ILE A 288 13.20 -8.21 -10.85
C ILE A 288 14.42 -8.81 -10.17
N GLU A 289 14.73 -10.07 -10.49
CA GLU A 289 15.90 -10.77 -9.99
C GLU A 289 17.22 -10.08 -10.41
N GLY A 290 18.24 -10.19 -9.56
CA GLY A 290 19.58 -9.69 -9.85
C GLY A 290 19.79 -8.18 -9.66
N VAL A 291 18.78 -7.42 -9.23
CA VAL A 291 18.93 -6.01 -8.85
C VAL A 291 19.52 -5.93 -7.44
N LYS A 292 20.58 -5.13 -7.27
CA LYS A 292 21.15 -4.84 -5.94
C LYS A 292 20.29 -3.78 -5.25
N GLN A 293 19.78 -4.12 -4.08
CA GLN A 293 18.98 -3.23 -3.24
C GLN A 293 19.79 -2.84 -2.00
N ALA A 294 19.49 -1.68 -1.42
CA ALA A 294 20.23 -1.13 -0.29
C ALA A 294 20.11 -1.99 1.00
N GLY A 295 19.18 -2.94 1.04
CA GLY A 295 18.99 -3.81 2.20
C GLY A 295 18.72 -3.03 3.47
N GLU A 296 19.38 -3.38 4.57
CA GLU A 296 19.21 -2.74 5.89
C GLU A 296 19.62 -1.26 5.94
N ASP A 297 20.44 -0.81 4.99
CA ASP A 297 20.86 0.60 4.89
C ASP A 297 19.77 1.50 4.28
N SER A 298 18.73 0.91 3.67
CA SER A 298 17.60 1.66 3.14
C SER A 298 16.77 2.27 4.26
N PRO A 299 16.35 3.54 4.17
CA PRO A 299 15.36 4.10 5.09
C PRO A 299 14.03 3.35 5.06
N LEU A 300 13.75 2.62 3.99
CA LEU A 300 12.53 1.81 3.82
C LEU A 300 12.67 0.38 4.37
N ALA A 301 13.87 -0.05 4.80
CA ALA A 301 14.15 -1.44 5.15
C ALA A 301 13.10 -2.06 6.09
N GLY A 302 12.72 -1.34 7.14
CA GLY A 302 11.81 -1.87 8.15
C GLY A 302 10.38 -2.17 7.66
N MET A 303 9.95 -1.63 6.50
CA MET A 303 8.66 -1.99 5.90
C MET A 303 8.80 -2.82 4.61
N THR A 304 10.01 -2.87 4.03
CA THR A 304 10.25 -3.52 2.73
C THR A 304 11.11 -4.79 2.82
N GLU A 305 11.71 -5.09 3.96
CA GLU A 305 12.54 -6.29 4.15
C GLU A 305 11.77 -7.60 3.89
N TYR A 306 10.46 -7.58 4.10
CA TYR A 306 9.56 -8.70 3.84
C TYR A 306 8.81 -8.59 2.51
N ALA A 307 9.18 -7.64 1.63
CA ALA A 307 8.60 -7.56 0.29
C ALA A 307 8.80 -8.92 -0.42
N PHE A 308 7.76 -9.34 -1.15
CA PHE A 308 7.72 -10.65 -1.85
C PHE A 308 7.66 -11.89 -0.93
N THR A 309 7.34 -11.74 0.35
CA THR A 309 7.07 -12.83 1.31
C THR A 309 5.60 -12.84 1.73
N ASP A 310 5.19 -13.81 2.56
CA ASP A 310 3.82 -13.90 3.08
C ASP A 310 3.48 -12.79 4.09
N ARG A 311 4.49 -12.09 4.60
CA ARG A 311 4.30 -10.91 5.48
C ARG A 311 4.02 -9.61 4.72
N HIS A 312 4.17 -9.62 3.41
CA HIS A 312 3.79 -8.54 2.51
C HIS A 312 2.47 -8.92 1.83
N LEU A 313 1.39 -8.40 2.37
CA LEU A 313 0.05 -8.66 1.87
C LEU A 313 -0.25 -7.81 0.63
N VAL A 314 -1.08 -8.33 -0.26
CA VAL A 314 -1.71 -7.50 -1.28
C VAL A 314 -2.81 -6.67 -0.64
N TRP A 315 -3.03 -5.45 -1.11
CA TRP A 315 -4.10 -4.58 -0.65
C TRP A 315 -5.43 -5.34 -0.57
N LEU A 316 -6.10 -5.32 0.58
CA LEU A 316 -7.36 -6.05 0.79
C LEU A 316 -8.44 -5.58 -0.18
N GLN A 317 -8.38 -4.33 -0.57
CA GLN A 317 -9.33 -3.65 -1.46
C GLN A 317 -9.36 -4.18 -2.89
N GLN A 318 -8.41 -5.01 -3.30
CA GLN A 318 -8.44 -5.64 -4.64
C GLN A 318 -9.73 -6.44 -4.90
N TYR A 319 -10.46 -6.79 -3.85
CA TYR A 319 -11.74 -7.51 -3.93
C TYR A 319 -12.95 -6.64 -3.59
N TRP A 320 -12.78 -5.31 -3.42
CA TRP A 320 -13.82 -4.38 -3.03
C TRP A 320 -14.27 -3.53 -4.23
N THR A 321 -15.50 -3.04 -4.19
CA THR A 321 -16.06 -2.23 -5.29
C THR A 321 -15.63 -0.76 -5.23
N SER A 322 -15.14 -0.29 -4.07
CA SER A 322 -14.63 1.07 -3.87
C SER A 322 -13.55 1.06 -2.80
N GLU A 323 -12.48 1.82 -2.99
CA GLU A 323 -11.50 2.08 -1.93
C GLU A 323 -11.72 3.42 -1.24
N ALA A 324 -12.23 4.42 -1.98
CA ALA A 324 -12.40 5.78 -1.48
C ALA A 324 -13.39 5.87 -0.31
N ASP A 325 -14.47 5.10 -0.37
CA ASP A 325 -15.45 5.05 0.72
C ASP A 325 -14.88 4.42 1.99
N PHE A 326 -14.01 3.40 1.83
CA PHE A 326 -13.30 2.80 2.95
C PHE A 326 -12.28 3.75 3.58
N HIS A 327 -11.58 4.56 2.78
CA HIS A 327 -10.70 5.61 3.30
C HIS A 327 -11.48 6.59 4.19
N THR A 328 -12.64 7.03 3.71
CA THR A 328 -13.51 7.97 4.44
C THR A 328 -13.99 7.37 5.75
N LEU A 329 -14.43 6.12 5.74
CA LEU A 329 -14.85 5.39 6.93
C LEU A 329 -13.72 5.31 7.98
N THR A 330 -12.50 4.98 7.54
CA THR A 330 -11.31 4.94 8.39
C THR A 330 -11.04 6.28 9.05
N MET A 331 -11.03 7.35 8.27
CA MET A 331 -10.77 8.70 8.78
C MET A 331 -11.88 9.17 9.71
N ASN A 332 -13.14 8.90 9.42
CA ASN A 332 -14.28 9.22 10.30
C ASN A 332 -14.10 8.60 11.69
N TYR A 333 -13.66 7.34 11.75
CA TYR A 333 -13.37 6.72 13.04
C TYR A 333 -12.23 7.43 13.79
N VAL A 334 -11.15 7.76 13.12
CA VAL A 334 -10.02 8.47 13.76
C VAL A 334 -10.44 9.85 14.27
N LEU A 335 -11.30 10.56 13.53
CA LEU A 335 -11.86 11.86 13.93
C LEU A 335 -12.78 11.74 15.15
N THR A 336 -13.74 10.83 15.12
CA THR A 336 -14.85 10.78 16.06
C THR A 336 -14.64 9.84 17.26
N GLY A 337 -13.98 8.70 17.02
CA GLY A 337 -13.90 7.58 17.97
C GLY A 337 -15.23 6.84 18.17
N ASP A 338 -16.19 7.04 17.27
CA ASP A 338 -17.47 6.36 17.34
C ASP A 338 -17.34 4.90 16.89
N LYS A 339 -17.17 4.02 17.88
CA LYS A 339 -16.99 2.57 17.67
C LYS A 339 -18.21 1.92 17.05
N GLN A 340 -19.41 2.33 17.44
CA GLN A 340 -20.63 1.77 16.88
C GLN A 340 -20.88 2.33 15.48
N GLY A 341 -20.58 3.61 15.25
CA GLY A 341 -20.60 4.22 13.94
C GLY A 341 -19.67 3.48 12.97
N MET A 342 -18.43 3.18 13.38
CA MET A 342 -17.49 2.41 12.56
C MET A 342 -18.04 1.04 12.17
N VAL A 343 -18.66 0.30 13.08
CA VAL A 343 -19.30 -0.99 12.79
C VAL A 343 -20.44 -0.85 11.81
N ASN A 344 -21.28 0.19 11.98
CA ASN A 344 -22.40 0.46 11.09
C ASN A 344 -21.91 0.79 9.67
N ASP A 345 -20.87 1.63 9.57
CA ASP A 345 -20.26 2.03 8.29
C ASP A 345 -19.61 0.85 7.58
N LEU A 346 -18.90 -0.01 8.31
CA LEU A 346 -18.33 -1.25 7.75
C LEU A 346 -19.41 -2.18 7.19
N ASN A 347 -20.50 -2.40 7.95
CA ASN A 347 -21.60 -3.21 7.44
C ASN A 347 -22.26 -2.56 6.21
N ALA A 348 -22.50 -1.24 6.24
CA ALA A 348 -23.08 -0.53 5.11
C ALA A 348 -22.18 -0.61 3.86
N PHE A 349 -20.87 -0.52 4.04
CA PHE A 349 -19.89 -0.62 2.96
C PHE A 349 -19.83 -2.04 2.35
N PHE A 350 -19.77 -3.07 3.20
CA PHE A 350 -19.57 -4.45 2.72
C PHE A 350 -20.85 -5.18 2.33
N ASN A 351 -22.03 -4.83 2.91
CA ASN A 351 -23.28 -5.55 2.62
C ASN A 351 -23.63 -5.64 1.12
N PRO A 352 -23.51 -4.57 0.31
CA PRO A 352 -23.78 -4.66 -1.12
C PRO A 352 -22.89 -5.66 -1.85
N MET A 353 -21.66 -5.83 -1.38
CA MET A 353 -20.69 -6.75 -1.99
C MET A 353 -20.93 -8.22 -1.61
N LYS A 354 -21.70 -8.48 -0.54
CA LYS A 354 -21.98 -9.83 -0.03
C LYS A 354 -23.10 -10.55 -0.79
N ALA A 355 -23.87 -9.81 -1.57
CA ALA A 355 -24.93 -10.37 -2.41
C ALA A 355 -24.41 -11.19 -3.62
N ASP A 356 -23.11 -11.04 -3.95
CA ASP A 356 -22.47 -11.70 -5.10
C ASP A 356 -21.69 -12.97 -4.69
N VAL A 357 -21.97 -13.54 -3.51
CA VAL A 357 -21.21 -14.67 -2.92
C VAL A 357 -22.03 -15.97 -3.00
N ASP A 358 -22.80 -16.17 -4.08
CA ASP A 358 -23.42 -17.45 -4.40
C ASP A 358 -22.62 -18.25 -5.43
#